data_e1d7917a832082f1acf8fb04c234c3e7
#
_entry.id   e1d7917a832082f1acf8fb04c234c3e7
#
_cell.length_a   1.000
_cell.length_b   1.000
_cell.length_c   1.000
_cell.angle_alpha   90.00
_cell.angle_beta   90.00
_cell.angle_gamma   90.00
#
_symmetry.space_group_name_H-M   'P 1'
#
loop_
_entity.id
_entity.type
_entity.pdbx_description
1 polymer ?
#
loop_
_entity_poly.entity_id
_entity_poly.type
_entity_poly.pdbx_seq_one_letter_code
_entity_poly.pdbx_strand_id
1 'polypeptide(L)'
;MAISGVGTSFKLDNAAAVLTDISTYLDGVDGSSDTEEQDGTTFQPGVAIPIKNIIPGFATKGFSLSGKWSPAAETFFSGIEGRQGLNYQYGPGGTTAGLTKITGLCTLLSYTGPQSSVDGITTFSAEVRVSSRTVGVF
;
A
#
# COMPACT_ATOMS: atom_id res chain seq x y z
N MET A 1 9.74 12.80 -16.55
CA MET A 1 8.42 13.44 -16.64
C MET A 1 7.66 13.24 -15.33
N ALA A 2 7.15 14.28 -14.75
CA ALA A 2 6.33 14.17 -13.55
C ALA A 2 4.96 13.56 -13.88
N ILE A 3 4.50 12.63 -13.04
CA ILE A 3 3.19 12.00 -13.20
C ILE A 3 2.20 12.71 -12.29
N SER A 4 1.10 13.18 -12.88
CA SER A 4 0.02 13.81 -12.12
C SER A 4 -0.74 12.78 -11.29
N GLY A 5 -1.11 13.13 -10.06
CA GLY A 5 -2.02 12.32 -9.26
C GLY A 5 -3.46 12.33 -9.75
N VAL A 6 -3.80 13.21 -10.67
CA VAL A 6 -5.13 13.22 -11.30
C VAL A 6 -5.24 12.03 -12.23
N GLY A 7 -6.30 11.24 -12.06
CA GLY A 7 -6.50 10.03 -12.86
C GLY A 7 -5.85 8.78 -12.25
N THR A 8 -5.18 8.89 -11.11
CA THR A 8 -4.66 7.72 -10.38
C THR A 8 -5.77 6.71 -10.12
N SER A 9 -5.48 5.44 -10.40
CA SER A 9 -6.40 4.34 -10.22
C SER A 9 -5.91 3.38 -9.15
N PHE A 10 -6.78 2.99 -8.25
CA PHE A 10 -6.51 1.93 -7.28
C PHE A 10 -7.70 0.98 -7.22
N LYS A 11 -7.43 -0.30 -7.46
CA LYS A 11 -8.43 -1.37 -7.39
C LYS A 11 -8.03 -2.36 -6.32
N LEU A 12 -9.02 -2.88 -5.62
CA LEU A 12 -8.83 -3.85 -4.55
C LEU A 12 -9.99 -4.84 -4.57
N ASP A 13 -9.72 -6.10 -4.21
CA ASP A 13 -10.76 -7.10 -4.09
C ASP A 13 -11.77 -6.72 -3.01
N ASN A 14 -13.05 -6.90 -3.32
CA ASN A 14 -14.13 -6.76 -2.35
C ASN A 14 -14.34 -8.07 -1.55
N ALA A 15 -15.35 -8.10 -0.69
CA ALA A 15 -15.67 -9.27 0.13
C ALA A 15 -16.04 -10.50 -0.73
N ALA A 16 -16.46 -10.31 -1.97
CA ALA A 16 -16.76 -11.39 -2.91
C ALA A 16 -15.58 -11.75 -3.81
N ALA A 17 -14.36 -11.26 -3.52
CA ALA A 17 -13.14 -11.48 -4.29
C ALA A 17 -13.22 -10.93 -5.74
N VAL A 18 -13.97 -9.85 -5.93
CA VAL A 18 -14.06 -9.16 -7.22
C VAL A 18 -13.22 -7.88 -7.16
N LEU A 19 -12.30 -7.72 -8.10
CA LEU A 19 -11.44 -6.53 -8.17
C LEU A 19 -12.30 -5.29 -8.47
N THR A 20 -12.38 -4.40 -7.48
CA THR A 20 -13.29 -3.25 -7.50
C THR A 20 -12.48 -1.96 -7.51
N ASP A 21 -12.86 -1.02 -8.36
CA ASP A 21 -12.25 0.31 -8.41
C ASP A 21 -12.73 1.13 -7.22
N ILE A 22 -11.78 1.50 -6.34
CA ILE A 22 -12.05 2.31 -5.16
C ILE A 22 -11.42 3.71 -5.26
N SER A 23 -10.95 4.09 -6.43
CA SER A 23 -10.30 5.39 -6.63
C SER A 23 -11.18 6.57 -6.23
N THR A 24 -12.50 6.44 -6.38
CA THR A 24 -13.46 7.49 -6.01
C THR A 24 -13.56 7.72 -4.51
N TYR A 25 -13.14 6.74 -3.68
CA TYR A 25 -13.16 6.88 -2.23
C TYR A 25 -11.87 7.51 -1.69
N LEU A 26 -10.81 7.54 -2.49
CA LEU A 26 -9.47 7.88 -2.04
C LEU A 26 -9.08 9.30 -2.43
N ASP A 27 -8.48 10.03 -1.48
CA ASP A 27 -7.81 11.32 -1.73
C ASP A 27 -6.30 11.14 -1.84
N GLY A 28 -5.75 10.06 -1.27
CA GLY A 28 -4.33 9.80 -1.29
C GLY A 28 -3.98 8.33 -1.19
N VAL A 29 -2.93 7.95 -1.90
CA VAL A 29 -2.34 6.62 -1.87
C VAL A 29 -0.84 6.80 -1.70
N ASP A 30 -0.29 6.38 -0.56
CA ASP A 30 1.14 6.44 -0.29
C ASP A 30 1.72 5.04 -0.25
N GLY A 31 2.63 4.77 -1.18
CA GLY A 31 3.39 3.52 -1.18
C GLY A 31 4.60 3.61 -0.28
N SER A 32 4.89 2.54 0.44
CA SER A 32 6.07 2.43 1.29
C SER A 32 6.76 1.09 1.10
N SER A 33 8.06 1.09 1.30
CA SER A 33 8.87 -0.13 1.27
C SER A 33 9.97 0.02 2.31
N ASP A 34 10.05 -0.93 3.22
CA ASP A 34 10.99 -0.93 4.32
C ASP A 34 11.67 -2.28 4.40
N THR A 35 12.97 -2.28 4.61
CA THR A 35 13.76 -3.50 4.72
C THR A 35 14.42 -3.51 6.09
N GLU A 36 14.23 -4.59 6.84
CA GLU A 36 14.90 -4.76 8.13
C GLU A 36 16.41 -4.90 7.94
N GLU A 37 17.16 -4.26 8.84
CA GLU A 37 18.59 -4.44 8.93
C GLU A 37 18.91 -5.54 9.94
N GLN A 38 19.82 -6.43 9.56
CA GLN A 38 20.42 -7.39 10.47
C GLN A 38 21.92 -7.16 10.53
N ASP A 39 22.47 -7.16 11.75
CA ASP A 39 23.89 -7.00 11.93
C ASP A 39 24.61 -8.32 11.68
N GLY A 40 25.36 -8.38 10.58
CA GLY A 40 26.19 -9.52 10.22
C GLY A 40 27.66 -9.33 10.54
N THR A 41 27.98 -8.32 11.37
CA THR A 41 29.37 -8.03 11.72
C THR A 41 29.97 -9.16 12.54
N THR A 42 31.10 -9.67 12.09
CA THR A 42 31.88 -10.68 12.81
C THR A 42 33.25 -10.11 13.18
N PHE A 43 33.84 -10.63 14.25
CA PHE A 43 35.18 -10.28 14.62
C PHE A 43 36.19 -10.85 13.61
N GLN A 44 37.03 -9.96 13.05
CA GLN A 44 38.05 -10.35 12.11
C GLN A 44 39.43 -10.03 12.69
N PRO A 45 40.24 -11.06 13.02
CA PRO A 45 41.61 -10.84 13.52
C PRO A 45 42.47 -10.08 12.51
N GLY A 46 43.23 -9.09 12.97
CA GLY A 46 44.10 -8.29 12.14
C GLY A 46 43.45 -7.05 11.51
N VAL A 47 42.17 -6.83 11.75
CA VAL A 47 41.48 -5.61 11.31
C VAL A 47 41.47 -4.61 12.47
N ALA A 48 42.03 -3.42 12.26
CA ALA A 48 42.16 -2.41 13.31
C ALA A 48 40.81 -1.76 13.64
N ILE A 49 39.93 -1.62 12.65
CA ILE A 49 38.61 -1.02 12.81
C ILE A 49 37.58 -2.00 12.23
N PRO A 50 36.69 -2.57 13.05
CA PRO A 50 35.63 -3.43 12.54
C PRO A 50 34.65 -2.64 11.68
N ILE A 51 34.30 -3.17 10.52
CA ILE A 51 33.30 -2.60 9.63
C ILE A 51 31.99 -3.33 9.88
N LYS A 52 30.95 -2.55 10.19
CA LYS A 52 29.63 -3.12 10.37
C LYS A 52 29.11 -3.68 9.04
N ASN A 53 28.81 -4.97 9.04
CA ASN A 53 28.20 -5.64 7.89
C ASN A 53 26.68 -5.72 8.10
N ILE A 54 25.94 -5.07 7.22
CA ILE A 54 24.48 -5.02 7.29
C ILE A 54 23.93 -6.07 6.33
N ILE A 55 23.09 -6.98 6.87
CA ILE A 55 22.44 -8.02 6.09
C ILE A 55 20.96 -7.60 5.95
N PRO A 56 20.42 -7.56 4.71
CA PRO A 56 19.01 -7.29 4.54
C PRO A 56 18.15 -8.37 5.18
N GLY A 57 17.18 -7.97 6.01
CA GLY A 57 16.17 -8.85 6.57
C GLY A 57 14.90 -8.86 5.73
N PHE A 58 13.74 -8.97 6.37
CA PHE A 58 12.46 -8.97 5.67
C PHE A 58 12.14 -7.60 5.11
N ALA A 59 11.72 -7.57 3.84
CA ALA A 59 11.19 -6.37 3.23
C ALA A 59 9.71 -6.21 3.58
N THR A 60 9.32 -5.02 4.01
CA THR A 60 7.94 -4.65 4.28
C THR A 60 7.49 -3.66 3.23
N LYS A 61 6.47 -4.01 2.45
CA LYS A 61 5.89 -3.14 1.43
C LYS A 61 4.42 -2.94 1.72
N GLY A 62 3.93 -1.73 1.50
CA GLY A 62 2.54 -1.43 1.77
C GLY A 62 2.08 -0.14 1.15
N PHE A 63 0.79 0.11 1.32
CA PHE A 63 0.13 1.34 0.92
C PHE A 63 -0.65 1.89 2.10
N SER A 64 -0.56 3.21 2.29
CA SER A 64 -1.44 3.95 3.18
C SER A 64 -2.50 4.63 2.33
N LEU A 65 -3.76 4.29 2.57
CA LEU A 65 -4.90 4.83 1.84
C LEU A 65 -5.64 5.82 2.73
N SER A 66 -6.04 6.93 2.17
CA SER A 66 -6.82 7.93 2.89
C SER A 66 -7.83 8.57 1.96
N GLY A 67 -8.93 9.04 2.52
CA GLY A 67 -9.95 9.69 1.73
C GLY A 67 -11.12 10.19 2.59
N LYS A 68 -12.14 10.67 1.90
CA LYS A 68 -13.38 11.09 2.54
C LYS A 68 -14.24 9.88 2.82
N TRP A 69 -14.74 9.80 4.06
CA TRP A 69 -15.58 8.70 4.47
C TRP A 69 -16.96 8.77 3.80
N SER A 70 -17.48 7.62 3.43
CA SER A 70 -18.86 7.45 2.95
C SER A 70 -19.40 6.10 3.40
N PRO A 71 -20.72 5.90 3.45
CA PRO A 71 -21.28 4.59 3.78
C PRO A 71 -20.82 3.48 2.83
N ALA A 72 -20.62 3.79 1.55
CA ALA A 72 -20.10 2.83 0.58
C ALA A 72 -18.67 2.41 0.90
N ALA A 73 -17.81 3.37 1.24
CA ALA A 73 -16.43 3.08 1.65
C ALA A 73 -16.38 2.24 2.92
N GLU A 74 -17.21 2.56 3.91
CA GLU A 74 -17.32 1.79 5.15
C GLU A 74 -17.70 0.35 4.88
N THR A 75 -18.71 0.11 4.06
CA THR A 75 -19.14 -1.24 3.70
C THR A 75 -18.03 -2.01 2.98
N PHE A 76 -17.32 -1.35 2.09
CA PHE A 76 -16.22 -1.97 1.35
C PHE A 76 -15.09 -2.41 2.28
N PHE A 77 -14.56 -1.47 3.07
CA PHE A 77 -13.37 -1.74 3.89
C PHE A 77 -13.66 -2.65 5.08
N SER A 78 -14.81 -2.49 5.72
CA SER A 78 -15.17 -3.35 6.85
C SER A 78 -15.41 -4.80 6.42
N GLY A 79 -15.82 -5.01 5.18
CA GLY A 79 -16.03 -6.36 4.63
C GLY A 79 -14.75 -7.12 4.34
N ILE A 80 -13.61 -6.44 4.20
CA ILE A 80 -12.33 -7.06 3.85
C ILE A 80 -11.25 -6.89 4.92
N GLU A 81 -11.55 -6.21 6.01
CA GLU A 81 -10.57 -5.99 7.08
C GLU A 81 -10.04 -7.32 7.63
N GLY A 82 -8.73 -7.46 7.68
CA GLY A 82 -8.06 -8.66 8.16
C GLY A 82 -7.99 -9.82 7.16
N ARG A 83 -8.55 -9.66 5.95
CA ARG A 83 -8.45 -10.70 4.93
C ARG A 83 -7.09 -10.73 4.27
N GLN A 84 -6.59 -11.95 4.04
CA GLN A 84 -5.35 -12.20 3.31
C GLN A 84 -5.64 -12.53 1.85
N GLY A 85 -4.63 -12.35 0.99
CA GLY A 85 -4.72 -12.76 -0.41
C GLY A 85 -5.64 -11.92 -1.27
N LEU A 86 -5.83 -10.65 -0.92
CA LEU A 86 -6.59 -9.71 -1.74
C LEU A 86 -5.76 -9.28 -2.95
N ASN A 87 -6.34 -9.34 -4.14
CA ASN A 87 -5.72 -8.78 -5.33
C ASN A 87 -5.84 -7.27 -5.32
N TYR A 88 -4.79 -6.59 -5.77
CA TYR A 88 -4.82 -5.16 -5.94
C TYR A 88 -4.22 -4.75 -7.28
N GLN A 89 -4.62 -3.58 -7.77
CA GLN A 89 -4.07 -2.98 -8.99
C GLN A 89 -3.95 -1.48 -8.76
N TYR A 90 -2.74 -0.98 -8.89
CA TYR A 90 -2.45 0.43 -8.69
C TYR A 90 -1.88 1.03 -9.97
N GLY A 91 -2.52 2.08 -10.46
CA GLY A 91 -2.07 2.84 -11.61
C GLY A 91 -1.78 4.28 -11.21
N PRO A 92 -0.53 4.62 -10.83
CA PRO A 92 -0.21 5.96 -10.34
C PRO A 92 -0.41 7.05 -11.38
N GLY A 93 -0.31 6.73 -12.67
CA GLY A 93 -0.53 7.66 -13.76
C GLY A 93 -1.87 7.47 -14.46
N GLY A 94 -2.72 6.55 -14.00
CA GLY A 94 -3.98 6.20 -14.64
C GLY A 94 -3.96 4.85 -15.32
N THR A 95 -4.98 4.55 -16.11
CA THR A 95 -5.19 3.23 -16.73
C THR A 95 -4.96 3.23 -18.24
N THR A 96 -4.43 4.30 -18.80
CA THR A 96 -4.12 4.38 -20.24
C THR A 96 -3.03 3.38 -20.61
N ALA A 97 -3.18 2.74 -21.78
CA ALA A 97 -2.19 1.78 -22.27
C ALA A 97 -0.78 2.36 -22.30
N GLY A 98 0.20 1.59 -21.82
CA GLY A 98 1.60 1.99 -21.73
C GLY A 98 1.98 2.66 -20.40
N LEU A 99 1.04 3.04 -19.57
CA LEU A 99 1.32 3.60 -18.23
C LEU A 99 1.63 2.47 -17.23
N THR A 100 2.37 2.82 -16.18
CA THR A 100 2.78 1.86 -15.15
C THR A 100 1.58 1.24 -14.44
N LYS A 101 1.62 -0.07 -14.27
CA LYS A 101 0.65 -0.84 -13.52
C LYS A 101 1.36 -1.68 -12.48
N ILE A 102 0.94 -1.57 -11.24
CA ILE A 102 1.46 -2.36 -10.12
C ILE A 102 0.36 -3.28 -9.63
N THR A 103 0.62 -4.57 -9.64
CA THR A 103 -0.35 -5.59 -9.23
C THR A 103 0.26 -6.57 -8.25
N GLY A 104 -0.57 -7.34 -7.58
CA GLY A 104 -0.12 -8.40 -6.69
C GLY A 104 -1.17 -8.77 -5.66
N LEU A 105 -0.71 -9.37 -4.57
CA LEU A 105 -1.53 -9.78 -3.43
C LEU A 105 -1.21 -8.93 -2.21
N CYS A 106 -2.23 -8.65 -1.42
CA CYS A 106 -2.09 -7.84 -0.23
C CYS A 106 -3.06 -8.28 0.87
N THR A 107 -2.87 -7.70 2.05
CA THR A 107 -3.75 -7.87 3.20
C THR A 107 -4.13 -6.49 3.72
N LEU A 108 -5.40 -6.25 3.95
CA LEU A 108 -5.86 -5.05 4.64
C LEU A 108 -5.63 -5.22 6.13
N LEU A 109 -4.59 -4.58 6.66
CA LEU A 109 -4.20 -4.72 8.06
C LEU A 109 -5.10 -3.95 8.99
N SER A 110 -5.43 -2.71 8.64
CA SER A 110 -6.24 -1.86 9.49
C SER A 110 -7.10 -0.93 8.66
N TYR A 111 -8.23 -0.60 9.21
CA TYR A 111 -9.15 0.41 8.69
C TYR A 111 -9.58 1.29 9.85
N THR A 112 -9.34 2.58 9.74
CA THR A 112 -9.71 3.57 10.74
C THR A 112 -10.69 4.55 10.14
N GLY A 113 -11.87 4.56 10.64
CA GLY A 113 -12.93 5.48 10.23
C GLY A 113 -14.26 5.11 10.87
N PRO A 114 -15.26 5.95 10.79
CA PRO A 114 -15.16 7.35 10.34
C PRO A 114 -14.44 8.23 11.36
N GLN A 115 -13.64 9.17 10.87
CA GLN A 115 -12.95 10.17 11.68
C GLN A 115 -13.54 11.53 11.39
N SER A 116 -14.21 12.12 12.36
CA SER A 116 -14.86 13.41 12.21
C SER A 116 -13.99 14.52 12.78
N SER A 117 -13.94 15.64 12.08
CA SER A 117 -13.24 16.84 12.54
C SER A 117 -14.21 17.98 12.82
N VAL A 118 -13.70 19.02 13.48
CA VAL A 118 -14.47 20.24 13.77
C VAL A 118 -14.94 20.93 12.48
N ASP A 119 -14.21 20.75 11.39
CA ASP A 119 -14.53 21.30 10.07
C ASP A 119 -15.73 20.62 9.39
N GLY A 120 -16.27 19.56 9.99
CA GLY A 120 -17.41 18.84 9.46
C GLY A 120 -17.08 17.82 8.38
N ILE A 121 -15.81 17.63 8.02
CA ILE A 121 -15.38 16.63 7.06
C ILE A 121 -15.07 15.33 7.79
N THR A 122 -15.74 14.26 7.37
CA THR A 122 -15.48 12.92 7.88
C THR A 122 -14.53 12.20 6.94
N THR A 123 -13.46 11.66 7.47
CA THR A 123 -12.41 10.99 6.69
C THR A 123 -12.18 9.57 7.20
N PHE A 124 -11.43 8.80 6.44
CA PHE A 124 -10.98 7.47 6.84
C PHE A 124 -9.52 7.28 6.45
N SER A 125 -8.89 6.29 7.05
CA SER A 125 -7.57 5.82 6.65
C SER A 125 -7.51 4.31 6.74
N ALA A 126 -6.66 3.71 5.92
CA ALA A 126 -6.47 2.26 5.88
C ALA A 126 -5.02 1.95 5.59
N GLU A 127 -4.54 0.83 6.12
CA GLU A 127 -3.20 0.32 5.81
C GLU A 127 -3.29 -1.03 5.14
N VAL A 128 -2.58 -1.16 4.03
CA VAL A 128 -2.50 -2.38 3.23
C VAL A 128 -1.06 -2.86 3.23
N ARG A 129 -0.85 -4.11 3.60
CA ARG A 129 0.45 -4.78 3.54
C ARG A 129 0.54 -5.65 2.31
N VAL A 130 1.57 -5.44 1.49
CA VAL A 130 1.74 -6.15 0.22
C VAL A 130 2.49 -7.47 0.45
N SER A 131 1.91 -8.57 -0.03
CA SER A 131 2.56 -9.90 0.00
C SER A 131 3.35 -10.17 -1.27
N SER A 132 2.86 -9.71 -2.42
CA SER A 132 3.56 -9.83 -3.69
C SER A 132 3.35 -8.56 -4.52
N ARG A 133 4.31 -8.26 -5.38
CA ARG A 133 4.27 -7.06 -6.21
C ARG A 133 4.88 -7.33 -7.56
N THR A 134 4.14 -6.98 -8.61
CA THR A 134 4.60 -7.05 -9.99
C THR A 134 4.40 -5.69 -10.64
N VAL A 135 5.45 -5.16 -11.24
CA VAL A 135 5.40 -3.90 -11.98
C VAL A 135 5.33 -4.21 -13.47
N GLY A 136 4.36 -3.64 -14.14
CA GLY A 136 4.16 -3.80 -15.57
C GLY A 136 3.53 -2.56 -16.17
N VAL A 137 2.85 -2.73 -17.28
CA VAL A 137 2.14 -1.65 -17.97
C VAL A 137 0.72 -2.09 -18.32
N PHE A 138 -0.14 -1.10 -18.46
CA PHE A 138 -1.50 -1.33 -18.94
C PHE A 138 -1.54 -1.68 -20.41
#